data_d91432c8589364c080004d4b2966c648
#
_entry.id   d91432c8589364c080004d4b2966c648
#
_cell.length_a   1.000
_cell.length_b   1.000
_cell.length_c   1.000
_cell.angle_alpha   90.00
_cell.angle_beta   90.00
_cell.angle_gamma   90.00
#
_symmetry.space_group_name_H-M   'P 1'
#
loop_
_entity.id
_entity.type
_entity.pdbx_description
1 polymer ?
#
loop_
_entity_poly.entity_id
_entity_poly.type
_entity_poly.pdbx_seq_one_letter_code
_entity_poly.pdbx_strand_id
1 'polypeptide(L)'
;MCIRDRTELRRRIDEAQGSNAAFQADAAAFLKQAKSAINPSVTADDVREMLIQHILTEDIFARVFGNNDFHHENNVAKALHALDSSFWRGDVKRQTLAALEPYYAAIRSTAALISSHSEKQGFLKAIYENFYKVYNPKAADKLGVVYTPNEIVRFMIESTDWLCERHFKKSLIDRDVNILDPATSTGTFIVELMEHFRGRPETVSYTHLRAHETSLH
;
A
#
# COMPACT_ATOMS: atom_id res chain seq x y z
N MET A 1 -11.28 -9.33 11.27
CA MET A 1 -11.02 -8.00 11.84
C MET A 1 -12.34 -7.42 12.32
N CYS A 2 -12.46 -7.08 13.59
CA CYS A 2 -13.75 -6.72 14.17
C CYS A 2 -13.97 -5.20 14.06
N ILE A 3 -15.20 -4.78 13.73
CA ILE A 3 -15.63 -3.36 13.77
C ILE A 3 -15.31 -2.73 15.14
N ARG A 4 -15.33 -3.55 16.22
CA ARG A 4 -14.97 -3.17 17.57
C ARG A 4 -13.53 -2.65 17.68
N ASP A 5 -12.56 -3.26 16.99
CA ASP A 5 -11.14 -2.90 17.08
C ASP A 5 -10.89 -1.51 16.45
N ARG A 6 -11.56 -1.21 15.32
CA ARG A 6 -11.52 0.11 14.69
C ARG A 6 -12.10 1.19 15.60
N THR A 7 -13.22 0.91 16.25
CA THR A 7 -13.91 1.86 17.16
C THR A 7 -13.04 2.14 18.37
N GLU A 8 -12.39 1.14 18.93
CA GLU A 8 -11.49 1.29 20.07
C GLU A 8 -10.22 2.07 19.69
N LEU A 9 -9.62 1.80 18.53
CA LEU A 9 -8.48 2.56 18.03
C LEU A 9 -8.83 4.04 17.81
N ARG A 10 -9.99 4.33 17.20
CA ARG A 10 -10.48 5.71 17.04
C ARG A 10 -10.58 6.42 18.36
N ARG A 11 -11.27 5.82 19.33
CA ARG A 11 -11.42 6.38 20.65
C ARG A 11 -10.07 6.71 21.30
N ARG A 12 -9.10 5.79 21.22
CA ARG A 12 -7.76 6.00 21.78
C ARG A 12 -6.99 7.10 21.07
N ILE A 13 -7.12 7.20 19.76
CA ILE A 13 -6.48 8.28 18.99
C ILE A 13 -7.10 9.63 19.36
N ASP A 14 -8.41 9.72 19.49
CA ASP A 14 -9.10 10.94 19.92
C ASP A 14 -8.69 11.35 21.34
N GLU A 15 -8.52 10.39 22.26
CA GLU A 15 -7.99 10.65 23.61
C GLU A 15 -6.53 11.12 23.57
N ALA A 16 -5.69 10.51 22.74
CA ALA A 16 -4.30 10.95 22.59
C ALA A 16 -4.23 12.35 21.97
N GLN A 17 -5.10 12.65 21.02
CA GLN A 17 -5.23 13.99 20.44
C GLN A 17 -5.61 15.05 21.49
N GLY A 18 -6.35 14.67 22.54
CA GLY A 18 -6.71 15.58 23.65
C GLY A 18 -5.67 15.69 24.76
N SER A 19 -4.78 14.70 24.93
CA SER A 19 -3.96 14.58 26.16
C SER A 19 -2.46 14.33 25.94
N ASN A 20 -2.01 14.06 24.70
CA ASN A 20 -0.63 13.75 24.37
C ASN A 20 -0.01 14.81 23.46
N ALA A 21 0.72 15.77 24.03
CA ALA A 21 1.31 16.88 23.29
C ALA A 21 2.30 16.44 22.19
N ALA A 22 3.07 15.35 22.42
CA ALA A 22 3.98 14.81 21.41
C ALA A 22 3.20 14.27 20.22
N PHE A 23 2.16 13.48 20.46
CA PHE A 23 1.27 12.96 19.42
C PHE A 23 0.57 14.09 18.63
N GLN A 24 0.10 15.13 19.31
CA GLN A 24 -0.51 16.31 18.66
C GLN A 24 0.48 16.98 17.68
N ALA A 25 1.73 17.17 18.10
CA ALA A 25 2.76 17.79 17.28
C ALA A 25 3.08 16.94 16.04
N ASP A 26 3.24 15.62 16.22
CA ASP A 26 3.55 14.68 15.14
C ASP A 26 2.35 14.54 14.18
N ALA A 27 1.12 14.51 14.67
CA ALA A 27 -0.09 14.49 13.86
C ALA A 27 -0.24 15.76 13.00
N ALA A 28 0.07 16.94 13.58
CA ALA A 28 0.04 18.19 12.84
C ALA A 28 1.15 18.25 11.76
N ALA A 29 2.34 17.76 12.08
CA ALA A 29 3.46 17.66 11.13
C ALA A 29 3.12 16.70 9.98
N PHE A 30 2.56 15.53 10.29
CA PHE A 30 2.12 14.58 9.28
C PHE A 30 1.00 15.14 8.40
N LEU A 31 -0.01 15.81 8.97
CA LEU A 31 -1.07 16.47 8.20
C LEU A 31 -0.50 17.49 7.20
N LYS A 32 0.48 18.29 7.64
CA LYS A 32 1.15 19.26 6.76
C LYS A 32 1.89 18.56 5.61
N GLN A 33 2.61 17.50 5.91
CA GLN A 33 3.31 16.69 4.91
C GLN A 33 2.33 16.02 3.94
N ALA A 34 1.25 15.42 4.43
CA ALA A 34 0.23 14.76 3.61
C ALA A 34 -0.43 15.75 2.65
N LYS A 35 -0.74 16.97 3.11
CA LYS A 35 -1.27 18.04 2.25
C LYS A 35 -0.33 18.45 1.13
N SER A 36 0.97 18.43 1.37
CA SER A 36 1.95 18.82 0.35
C SER A 36 2.36 17.68 -0.58
N ALA A 37 2.44 16.46 -0.08
CA ALA A 37 2.98 15.31 -0.81
C ALA A 37 1.88 14.43 -1.44
N ILE A 38 0.68 14.41 -0.84
CA ILE A 38 -0.42 13.57 -1.29
C ILE A 38 -1.53 14.44 -1.90
N ASN A 39 -2.28 15.18 -1.06
CA ASN A 39 -3.41 15.99 -1.53
C ASN A 39 -3.66 17.18 -0.59
N PRO A 40 -3.78 18.41 -1.12
CA PRO A 40 -4.10 19.58 -0.31
C PRO A 40 -5.42 19.51 0.48
N SER A 41 -6.36 18.64 0.07
CA SER A 41 -7.66 18.47 0.73
C SER A 41 -7.63 17.49 1.92
N VAL A 42 -6.50 16.84 2.21
CA VAL A 42 -6.38 15.91 3.35
C VAL A 42 -6.75 16.61 4.65
N THR A 43 -7.59 15.96 5.44
CA THR A 43 -8.11 16.46 6.73
C THR A 43 -7.44 15.74 7.91
N ALA A 44 -7.66 16.24 9.13
CA ALA A 44 -7.23 15.54 10.33
C ALA A 44 -7.93 14.18 10.52
N ASP A 45 -9.17 14.07 10.06
CA ASP A 45 -9.90 12.80 10.07
C ASP A 45 -9.27 11.77 9.12
N ASP A 46 -8.79 12.21 7.95
CA ASP A 46 -8.08 11.34 7.03
C ASP A 46 -6.75 10.84 7.63
N VAL A 47 -6.01 11.72 8.32
CA VAL A 47 -4.80 11.34 9.05
C VAL A 47 -5.09 10.28 10.11
N ARG A 48 -6.18 10.44 10.87
CA ARG A 48 -6.62 9.44 11.85
C ARG A 48 -6.89 8.08 11.18
N GLU A 49 -7.61 8.09 10.05
CA GLU A 49 -7.91 6.86 9.32
C GLU A 49 -6.63 6.23 8.72
N MET A 50 -5.72 7.03 8.19
CA MET A 50 -4.40 6.55 7.71
C MET A 50 -3.61 5.89 8.84
N LEU A 51 -3.59 6.49 10.04
CA LEU A 51 -2.91 5.92 11.20
C LEU A 51 -3.53 4.58 11.63
N ILE A 52 -4.87 4.49 11.68
CA ILE A 52 -5.56 3.24 12.01
C ILE A 52 -5.24 2.14 10.99
N GLN A 53 -5.28 2.48 9.70
CA GLN A 53 -4.91 1.54 8.64
C GLN A 53 -3.47 1.07 8.78
N HIS A 54 -2.54 1.99 9.02
CA HIS A 54 -1.13 1.68 9.24
C HIS A 54 -0.95 0.72 10.42
N ILE A 55 -1.52 1.03 11.59
CA ILE A 55 -1.46 0.18 12.79
C ILE A 55 -1.96 -1.25 12.51
N LEU A 56 -3.04 -1.36 11.75
CA LEU A 56 -3.67 -2.66 11.46
C LEU A 56 -2.96 -3.46 10.37
N THR A 57 -2.17 -2.83 9.52
CA THR A 57 -1.56 -3.48 8.35
C THR A 57 -0.03 -3.55 8.39
N GLU A 58 0.63 -2.78 9.25
CA GLU A 58 2.10 -2.69 9.34
C GLU A 58 2.77 -4.06 9.47
N ASP A 59 2.31 -4.88 10.41
CA ASP A 59 2.88 -6.22 10.66
C ASP A 59 2.70 -7.17 9.46
N ILE A 60 1.62 -7.00 8.71
CA ILE A 60 1.34 -7.78 7.48
C ILE A 60 2.38 -7.45 6.41
N PHE A 61 2.56 -6.15 6.12
CA PHE A 61 3.48 -5.70 5.08
C PHE A 61 4.92 -6.07 5.39
N ALA A 62 5.39 -5.82 6.61
CA ALA A 62 6.74 -6.12 7.03
C ALA A 62 7.09 -7.61 6.82
N ARG A 63 6.13 -8.51 7.04
CA ARG A 63 6.36 -9.96 6.95
C ARG A 63 6.17 -10.53 5.55
N VAL A 64 5.22 -10.03 4.78
CA VAL A 64 4.98 -10.52 3.41
C VAL A 64 6.17 -10.18 2.51
N PHE A 65 6.74 -8.99 2.66
CA PHE A 65 7.89 -8.58 1.85
C PHE A 65 9.25 -9.05 2.40
N GLY A 66 9.30 -9.50 3.67
CA GLY A 66 10.54 -9.92 4.30
C GLY A 66 11.57 -8.78 4.47
N ASN A 67 11.13 -7.54 4.27
CA ASN A 67 11.97 -6.35 4.35
C ASN A 67 11.47 -5.42 5.45
N ASN A 68 12.23 -5.35 6.53
CA ASN A 68 11.97 -4.41 7.63
C ASN A 68 12.32 -2.95 7.26
N ASP A 69 12.95 -2.72 6.10
CA ASP A 69 13.45 -1.41 5.69
C ASP A 69 12.44 -0.59 4.86
N PHE A 70 11.28 -1.15 4.55
CA PHE A 70 10.22 -0.46 3.80
C PHE A 70 9.86 0.92 4.40
N HIS A 71 9.86 1.04 5.73
CA HIS A 71 9.60 2.29 6.43
C HIS A 71 10.71 3.33 6.21
N HIS A 72 11.94 2.92 5.90
CA HIS A 72 13.07 3.81 5.68
C HIS A 72 13.13 4.35 4.24
N GLU A 73 12.56 3.65 3.30
CA GLU A 73 12.58 4.01 1.87
C GLU A 73 11.40 4.89 1.45
N ASN A 74 10.29 4.86 2.19
CA ASN A 74 9.08 5.63 1.89
C ASN A 74 8.85 6.73 2.93
N ASN A 75 8.89 8.00 2.49
CA ASN A 75 8.76 9.16 3.38
C ASN A 75 7.40 9.23 4.10
N VAL A 76 6.32 8.75 3.48
CA VAL A 76 4.98 8.73 4.10
C VAL A 76 4.93 7.61 5.15
N ALA A 77 5.43 6.42 4.82
CA ALA A 77 5.50 5.30 5.76
C ALA A 77 6.38 5.63 6.97
N LYS A 78 7.53 6.29 6.75
CA LYS A 78 8.41 6.77 7.82
C LYS A 78 7.71 7.76 8.76
N ALA A 79 6.95 8.69 8.19
CA ALA A 79 6.22 9.69 8.98
C ALA A 79 5.04 9.05 9.74
N LEU A 80 4.33 8.09 9.13
CA LEU A 80 3.28 7.31 9.82
C LEU A 80 3.86 6.44 10.95
N HIS A 81 5.01 5.83 10.73
CA HIS A 81 5.69 5.04 11.77
C HIS A 81 6.14 5.92 12.94
N ALA A 82 6.63 7.15 12.69
CA ALA A 82 6.95 8.11 13.74
C ALA A 82 5.69 8.50 14.54
N LEU A 83 4.59 8.77 13.85
CA LEU A 83 3.30 9.08 14.47
C LEU A 83 2.76 7.89 15.28
N ASP A 84 2.84 6.67 14.78
CA ASP A 84 2.49 5.45 15.51
C ASP A 84 3.34 5.32 16.78
N SER A 85 4.63 5.55 16.69
CA SER A 85 5.55 5.46 17.84
C SER A 85 5.24 6.49 18.93
N SER A 86 4.80 7.70 18.58
CA SER A 86 4.41 8.74 19.56
C SER A 86 3.02 8.50 20.17
N PHE A 87 2.18 7.72 19.50
CA PHE A 87 0.84 7.37 19.96
C PHE A 87 0.86 6.36 21.11
N TRP A 88 1.69 5.32 21.00
CA TRP A 88 1.69 4.21 21.95
C TRP A 88 2.51 4.52 23.20
N ARG A 89 2.01 4.08 24.35
CA ARG A 89 2.73 4.12 25.62
C ARG A 89 2.83 2.71 26.21
N GLY A 90 4.03 2.24 26.46
CA GLY A 90 4.27 0.93 27.06
C GLY A 90 3.68 -0.24 26.24
N ASP A 91 3.09 -1.23 26.93
CA ASP A 91 2.53 -2.45 26.32
C ASP A 91 1.14 -2.31 25.69
N VAL A 92 0.63 -1.08 25.57
CA VAL A 92 -0.75 -0.84 25.13
C VAL A 92 -0.98 -1.29 23.71
N LYS A 93 -0.01 -1.13 22.79
CA LYS A 93 -0.09 -1.64 21.39
C LYS A 93 -0.36 -3.14 21.39
N ARG A 94 0.46 -3.90 22.10
CA ARG A 94 0.34 -5.37 22.19
C ARG A 94 -1.02 -5.80 22.77
N GLN A 95 -1.48 -5.16 23.83
CA GLN A 95 -2.77 -5.49 24.44
C GLN A 95 -3.95 -5.15 23.51
N THR A 96 -3.89 -4.02 22.81
CA THR A 96 -4.94 -3.58 21.87
C THR A 96 -5.03 -4.50 20.67
N LEU A 97 -3.90 -4.98 20.15
CA LEU A 97 -3.84 -5.83 18.96
C LEU A 97 -3.89 -7.33 19.27
N ALA A 98 -3.90 -7.74 20.56
CA ALA A 98 -3.85 -9.16 20.95
C ALA A 98 -5.00 -9.99 20.35
N ALA A 99 -6.19 -9.41 20.19
CA ALA A 99 -7.33 -10.09 19.59
C ALA A 99 -7.14 -10.35 18.07
N LEU A 100 -6.22 -9.65 17.42
CA LEU A 100 -5.91 -9.79 16.00
C LEU A 100 -4.79 -10.80 15.73
N GLU A 101 -4.03 -11.21 16.75
CA GLU A 101 -2.87 -12.10 16.59
C GLU A 101 -3.18 -13.42 15.88
N PRO A 102 -4.31 -14.12 16.10
CA PRO A 102 -4.65 -15.32 15.34
C PRO A 102 -4.78 -15.07 13.83
N TYR A 103 -5.32 -13.90 13.45
CA TYR A 103 -5.45 -13.51 12.05
C TYR A 103 -4.08 -13.17 11.43
N TYR A 104 -3.23 -12.45 12.15
CA TYR A 104 -1.87 -12.16 11.72
C TYR A 104 -1.05 -13.45 11.58
N ALA A 105 -1.19 -14.40 12.50
CA ALA A 105 -0.52 -15.69 12.41
C ALA A 105 -0.94 -16.47 11.15
N ALA A 106 -2.24 -16.49 10.82
CA ALA A 106 -2.74 -17.13 9.60
C ALA A 106 -2.21 -16.45 8.32
N ILE A 107 -2.20 -15.12 8.28
CA ILE A 107 -1.65 -14.34 7.16
C ILE A 107 -0.15 -14.63 7.00
N ARG A 108 0.60 -14.62 8.09
CA ARG A 108 2.05 -14.91 8.09
C ARG A 108 2.36 -16.30 7.57
N SER A 109 1.63 -17.32 8.04
CA SER A 109 1.84 -18.70 7.59
C SER A 109 1.53 -18.88 6.10
N THR A 110 0.49 -18.22 5.59
CA THR A 110 0.18 -18.24 4.16
C THR A 110 1.24 -17.50 3.35
N ALA A 111 1.65 -16.31 3.78
CA ALA A 111 2.69 -15.53 3.11
C ALA A 111 4.04 -16.26 3.01
N ALA A 112 4.38 -17.07 4.01
CA ALA A 112 5.62 -17.84 4.04
C ALA A 112 5.67 -18.95 2.96
N LEU A 113 4.54 -19.39 2.46
CA LEU A 113 4.44 -20.40 1.39
C LEU A 113 4.58 -19.82 -0.01
N ILE A 114 4.49 -18.48 -0.13
CA ILE A 114 4.50 -17.79 -1.43
C ILE A 114 5.95 -17.46 -1.80
N SER A 115 6.40 -17.97 -2.94
CA SER A 115 7.78 -17.78 -3.43
C SER A 115 7.90 -16.72 -4.53
N SER A 116 6.90 -16.56 -5.38
CA SER A 116 6.94 -15.63 -6.50
C SER A 116 6.47 -14.22 -6.14
N HIS A 117 7.04 -13.20 -6.80
CA HIS A 117 6.61 -11.80 -6.61
C HIS A 117 5.16 -11.57 -7.05
N SER A 118 4.75 -12.17 -8.16
CA SER A 118 3.38 -12.06 -8.68
C SER A 118 2.35 -12.66 -7.71
N GLU A 119 2.64 -13.83 -7.12
CA GLU A 119 1.77 -14.43 -6.10
C GLU A 119 1.73 -13.60 -4.81
N LYS A 120 2.87 -13.05 -4.36
CA LYS A 120 2.92 -12.14 -3.22
C LYS A 120 2.05 -10.92 -3.46
N GLN A 121 2.12 -10.33 -4.63
CA GLN A 121 1.30 -9.20 -5.00
C GLN A 121 -0.19 -9.56 -5.05
N GLY A 122 -0.57 -10.68 -5.67
CA GLY A 122 -1.94 -11.19 -5.68
C GLY A 122 -2.49 -11.41 -4.26
N PHE A 123 -1.66 -11.96 -3.38
CA PHE A 123 -2.00 -12.17 -1.97
C PHE A 123 -2.23 -10.85 -1.23
N LEU A 124 -1.35 -9.87 -1.38
CA LEU A 124 -1.50 -8.55 -0.77
C LEU A 124 -2.74 -7.82 -1.28
N LYS A 125 -2.99 -7.92 -2.58
CA LYS A 125 -4.19 -7.38 -3.21
C LYS A 125 -5.46 -7.98 -2.59
N ALA A 126 -5.53 -9.31 -2.45
CA ALA A 126 -6.65 -9.98 -1.82
C ALA A 126 -6.85 -9.56 -0.36
N ILE A 127 -5.75 -9.43 0.41
CA ILE A 127 -5.80 -8.93 1.78
C ILE A 127 -6.34 -7.50 1.80
N TYR A 128 -5.81 -6.60 0.95
CA TYR A 128 -6.18 -5.20 0.92
C TYR A 128 -7.65 -5.02 0.51
N GLU A 129 -8.12 -5.71 -0.53
CA GLU A 129 -9.52 -5.68 -0.96
C GLU A 129 -10.47 -6.13 0.16
N ASN A 130 -10.17 -7.27 0.80
CA ASN A 130 -10.99 -7.78 1.89
C ASN A 130 -10.93 -6.87 3.12
N PHE A 131 -9.75 -6.35 3.44
CA PHE A 131 -9.58 -5.38 4.51
C PHE A 131 -10.43 -4.14 4.26
N TYR A 132 -10.33 -3.54 3.07
CA TYR A 132 -10.99 -2.29 2.75
C TYR A 132 -12.51 -2.43 2.68
N LYS A 133 -13.03 -3.53 2.13
CA LYS A 133 -14.47 -3.84 2.13
C LYS A 133 -15.06 -3.94 3.54
N VAL A 134 -14.30 -4.48 4.50
CA VAL A 134 -14.74 -4.57 5.90
C VAL A 134 -14.50 -3.26 6.65
N TYR A 135 -13.37 -2.62 6.39
CA TYR A 135 -12.94 -1.40 7.07
C TYR A 135 -13.81 -0.19 6.70
N ASN A 136 -14.07 0.02 5.44
CA ASN A 136 -14.87 1.13 4.94
C ASN A 136 -15.75 0.73 3.74
N PRO A 137 -16.83 -0.07 3.98
CA PRO A 137 -17.64 -0.60 2.89
C PRO A 137 -18.27 0.50 2.03
N LYS A 138 -18.71 1.60 2.64
CA LYS A 138 -19.31 2.73 1.90
C LYS A 138 -18.33 3.40 0.94
N ALA A 139 -17.07 3.55 1.34
CA ALA A 139 -16.04 4.09 0.46
C ALA A 139 -15.63 3.06 -0.59
N ALA A 140 -15.50 1.77 -0.23
CA ALA A 140 -15.21 0.71 -1.16
C ALA A 140 -16.24 0.64 -2.31
N ASP A 141 -17.54 0.70 -1.97
CA ASP A 141 -18.63 0.69 -2.95
C ASP A 141 -18.63 1.96 -3.81
N LYS A 142 -18.46 3.13 -3.17
CA LYS A 142 -18.47 4.43 -3.86
C LYS A 142 -17.30 4.59 -4.82
N LEU A 143 -16.13 4.09 -4.44
CA LEU A 143 -14.89 4.23 -5.21
C LEU A 143 -14.70 3.10 -6.22
N GLY A 144 -15.54 2.06 -6.17
CA GLY A 144 -15.42 0.90 -7.06
C GLY A 144 -14.06 0.23 -6.92
N VAL A 145 -13.58 0.03 -5.67
CA VAL A 145 -12.27 -0.58 -5.40
C VAL A 145 -12.28 -2.03 -5.89
N VAL A 146 -12.07 -2.17 -7.19
CA VAL A 146 -11.89 -3.44 -7.88
C VAL A 146 -10.57 -3.36 -8.63
N TYR A 147 -9.64 -4.21 -8.24
CA TYR A 147 -8.35 -4.28 -8.93
C TYR A 147 -8.43 -5.18 -10.16
N THR A 148 -7.74 -4.76 -11.21
CA THR A 148 -7.64 -5.57 -12.42
C THR A 148 -6.96 -6.91 -12.11
N PRO A 149 -7.53 -8.07 -12.46
CA PRO A 149 -6.88 -9.36 -12.30
C PRO A 149 -5.54 -9.43 -13.03
N ASN A 150 -4.56 -10.12 -12.43
CA ASN A 150 -3.20 -10.18 -12.99
C ASN A 150 -3.17 -10.78 -14.40
N GLU A 151 -4.04 -11.74 -14.70
CA GLU A 151 -4.16 -12.37 -16.02
C GLU A 151 -4.57 -11.34 -17.09
N ILE A 152 -5.49 -10.42 -16.75
CA ILE A 152 -5.91 -9.34 -17.64
C ILE A 152 -4.76 -8.34 -17.82
N VAL A 153 -4.06 -8.00 -16.74
CA VAL A 153 -2.90 -7.09 -16.82
C VAL A 153 -1.81 -7.67 -17.73
N ARG A 154 -1.49 -8.95 -17.59
CA ARG A 154 -0.53 -9.63 -18.48
C ARG A 154 -0.97 -9.59 -19.93
N PHE A 155 -2.22 -9.93 -20.20
CA PHE A 155 -2.79 -9.84 -21.54
C PHE A 155 -2.66 -8.43 -22.11
N MET A 156 -2.92 -7.40 -21.32
CA MET A 156 -2.79 -6.00 -21.76
C MET A 156 -1.34 -5.64 -22.07
N ILE A 157 -0.38 -6.06 -21.22
CA ILE A 157 1.06 -5.82 -21.42
C ILE A 157 1.54 -6.52 -22.67
N GLU A 158 1.29 -7.82 -22.81
CA GLU A 158 1.71 -8.63 -23.96
C GLU A 158 1.11 -8.10 -25.27
N SER A 159 -0.19 -7.74 -25.24
CA SER A 159 -0.84 -7.17 -26.41
C SER A 159 -0.26 -5.82 -26.80
N THR A 160 0.07 -4.98 -25.82
CA THR A 160 0.68 -3.66 -26.07
C THR A 160 2.08 -3.81 -26.61
N ASP A 161 2.91 -4.69 -26.04
CA ASP A 161 4.26 -4.97 -26.51
C ASP A 161 4.22 -5.47 -27.97
N TRP A 162 3.36 -6.45 -28.28
CA TRP A 162 3.16 -6.96 -29.62
C TRP A 162 2.71 -5.87 -30.61
N LEU A 163 1.79 -4.99 -30.22
CA LEU A 163 1.35 -3.87 -31.07
C LEU A 163 2.47 -2.87 -31.31
N CYS A 164 3.25 -2.56 -30.28
CA CYS A 164 4.42 -1.68 -30.40
C CYS A 164 5.45 -2.26 -31.37
N GLU A 165 5.80 -3.53 -31.25
CA GLU A 165 6.72 -4.20 -32.17
C GLU A 165 6.18 -4.20 -33.62
N ARG A 166 4.89 -4.50 -33.78
CA ARG A 166 4.28 -4.60 -35.12
C ARG A 166 4.21 -3.26 -35.84
N HIS A 167 3.79 -2.21 -35.14
CA HIS A 167 3.49 -0.92 -35.76
C HIS A 167 4.64 0.09 -35.69
N PHE A 168 5.45 0.03 -34.62
CA PHE A 168 6.51 1.00 -34.38
C PHE A 168 7.92 0.39 -34.42
N LYS A 169 8.03 -0.95 -34.57
CA LYS A 169 9.31 -1.68 -34.51
C LYS A 169 10.06 -1.45 -33.20
N LYS A 170 9.30 -1.32 -32.10
CA LYS A 170 9.78 -1.05 -30.76
C LYS A 170 9.11 -1.98 -29.77
N SER A 171 9.89 -2.55 -28.85
CA SER A 171 9.38 -3.26 -27.69
C SER A 171 9.17 -2.26 -26.52
N LEU A 172 8.29 -2.61 -25.58
CA LEU A 172 8.12 -1.82 -24.36
C LEU A 172 9.39 -1.72 -23.52
N ILE A 173 10.36 -2.62 -23.69
CA ILE A 173 11.65 -2.61 -22.99
C ILE A 173 12.67 -1.65 -23.60
N ASP A 174 12.45 -1.19 -24.82
CA ASP A 174 13.41 -0.33 -25.51
C ASP A 174 13.64 0.98 -24.76
N ARG A 175 14.90 1.42 -24.71
CA ARG A 175 15.37 2.56 -23.91
C ARG A 175 14.62 3.87 -24.18
N ASP A 176 14.13 4.06 -25.40
CA ASP A 176 13.43 5.27 -25.82
C ASP A 176 11.88 5.15 -25.74
N VAL A 177 11.38 4.05 -25.21
CA VAL A 177 9.96 3.88 -24.89
C VAL A 177 9.71 4.30 -23.46
N ASN A 178 8.85 5.29 -23.28
CA ASN A 178 8.41 5.75 -21.96
C ASN A 178 7.03 5.16 -21.64
N ILE A 179 6.93 4.53 -20.49
CA ILE A 179 5.69 3.94 -20.00
C ILE A 179 5.18 4.79 -18.83
N LEU A 180 3.92 5.23 -18.93
CA LEU A 180 3.23 5.97 -17.88
C LEU A 180 2.07 5.15 -17.36
N ASP A 181 2.09 4.84 -16.07
CA ASP A 181 0.92 4.35 -15.35
C ASP A 181 0.30 5.52 -14.56
N PRO A 182 -0.82 6.10 -15.03
CA PRO A 182 -1.42 7.28 -14.40
C PRO A 182 -2.24 6.93 -13.15
N ALA A 183 -2.47 5.66 -12.88
CA ALA A 183 -3.30 5.17 -11.77
C ALA A 183 -2.68 3.91 -11.14
N THR A 184 -1.46 4.04 -10.66
CA THR A 184 -0.62 2.92 -10.22
C THR A 184 -1.25 2.05 -9.14
N SER A 185 -2.02 2.64 -8.22
CA SER A 185 -2.70 1.92 -7.14
C SER A 185 -1.75 0.98 -6.39
N THR A 186 -2.00 -0.34 -6.41
CA THR A 186 -1.14 -1.36 -5.79
C THR A 186 0.10 -1.73 -6.62
N GLY A 187 0.35 -1.05 -7.72
CA GLY A 187 1.48 -1.30 -8.59
C GLY A 187 1.37 -2.57 -9.45
N THR A 188 0.16 -3.10 -9.67
CA THR A 188 -0.03 -4.37 -10.40
C THR A 188 0.57 -4.32 -11.80
N PHE A 189 0.34 -3.23 -12.55
CA PHE A 189 0.91 -3.06 -13.89
C PHE A 189 2.43 -3.00 -13.87
N ILE A 190 3.01 -2.28 -12.90
CA ILE A 190 4.46 -2.14 -12.76
C ILE A 190 5.10 -3.50 -12.48
N VAL A 191 4.54 -4.27 -11.53
CA VAL A 191 5.09 -5.59 -11.16
C VAL A 191 4.97 -6.58 -12.31
N GLU A 192 3.82 -6.67 -12.97
CA GLU A 192 3.63 -7.58 -14.11
C GLU A 192 4.49 -7.17 -15.32
N LEU A 193 4.73 -5.87 -15.51
CA LEU A 193 5.64 -5.37 -16.53
C LEU A 193 7.09 -5.78 -16.23
N MET A 194 7.54 -5.67 -14.97
CA MET A 194 8.85 -6.14 -14.54
C MET A 194 9.00 -7.65 -14.73
N GLU A 195 7.96 -8.45 -14.42
CA GLU A 195 7.96 -9.90 -14.68
C GLU A 195 7.98 -10.21 -16.17
N HIS A 196 7.25 -9.48 -17.01
CA HIS A 196 7.25 -9.62 -18.46
C HIS A 196 8.64 -9.42 -19.07
N PHE A 197 9.43 -8.52 -18.50
CA PHE A 197 10.80 -8.26 -18.95
C PHE A 197 11.85 -9.15 -18.30
N ARG A 198 11.52 -9.86 -17.23
CA ARG A 198 12.47 -10.73 -16.53
C ARG A 198 13.00 -11.81 -17.48
N GLY A 199 14.32 -11.93 -17.52
CA GLY A 199 15.01 -12.91 -18.36
C GLY A 199 15.18 -12.54 -19.84
N ARG A 200 14.73 -11.35 -20.27
CA ARG A 200 15.08 -10.83 -21.59
C ARG A 200 16.48 -10.22 -21.54
N PRO A 201 17.38 -10.55 -22.52
CA PRO A 201 18.78 -10.10 -22.48
C PRO A 201 18.95 -8.58 -22.61
N GLU A 202 17.94 -7.88 -23.13
CA GLU A 202 17.93 -6.43 -23.30
C GLU A 202 17.53 -5.67 -22.02
N THR A 203 17.30 -6.35 -20.92
CA THR A 203 16.87 -5.75 -19.66
C THR A 203 17.99 -4.94 -19.02
N VAL A 204 18.22 -3.72 -19.48
CA VAL A 204 19.34 -2.89 -19.03
C VAL A 204 18.94 -1.92 -17.90
N SER A 205 17.72 -1.51 -17.77
CA SER A 205 17.28 -0.65 -16.66
C SER A 205 15.79 -0.31 -16.75
N TYR A 206 15.06 -0.49 -15.65
CA TYR A 206 13.66 -0.04 -15.52
C TYR A 206 13.54 1.45 -15.18
N THR A 207 14.60 2.23 -15.36
CA THR A 207 14.64 3.66 -14.99
C THR A 207 13.72 4.55 -15.80
N HIS A 208 13.21 4.06 -16.94
CA HIS A 208 12.25 4.80 -17.77
C HIS A 208 10.78 4.51 -17.41
N LEU A 209 10.51 3.61 -16.46
CA LEU A 209 9.16 3.42 -15.94
C LEU A 209 8.78 4.61 -15.06
N ARG A 210 7.62 5.18 -15.32
CA ARG A 210 7.05 6.26 -14.53
C ARG A 210 5.67 5.87 -14.03
N ALA A 211 5.51 5.88 -12.72
CA ALA A 211 4.23 5.68 -12.06
C ALA A 211 3.76 7.01 -11.47
N HIS A 212 2.49 7.28 -11.60
CA HIS A 212 1.85 8.43 -10.98
C HIS A 212 0.75 7.93 -10.04
N GLU A 213 0.86 8.26 -8.76
CA GLU A 213 -0.18 8.02 -7.79
C GLU A 213 -1.27 9.07 -7.97
N THR A 214 -2.42 8.65 -8.46
CA THR A 214 -3.64 9.45 -8.53
C THR A 214 -4.69 9.02 -7.50
N SER A 215 -4.46 7.90 -6.83
CA SER A 215 -5.38 7.35 -5.85
C SER A 215 -5.24 8.07 -4.52
N LEU A 216 -5.94 9.15 -4.41
CA LEU A 216 -6.17 9.89 -3.19
C LEU A 216 -7.61 9.68 -2.77
N HIS A 217 -7.84 8.62 -2.06
CA HIS A 217 -9.16 8.43 -1.44
C HIS A 217 -9.05 7.72 -0.09
#